data_29fb366782f0a1eaf1786d38d49f0375
#
_entry.id   29fb366782f0a1eaf1786d38d49f0375
#
_cell.length_a   1.000
_cell.length_b   1.000
_cell.length_c   1.000
_cell.angle_alpha   90.00
_cell.angle_beta   90.00
_cell.angle_gamma   90.00
#
_symmetry.space_group_name_H-M   'P 1'
#
loop_
_entity.id
_entity.type
_entity.pdbx_description
1 polymer ?
#
loop_
_entity_poly.entity_id
_entity_poly.type
_entity_poly.pdbx_seq_one_letter_code
_entity_poly.pdbx_strand_id
1 'polypeptide(L)'
;RQAKAIKPIQARRLSEDFERLRDNSDVWLNKKKRRPTGLIIRLGKPVDYNARVVFAQNYMAVGVIETQEIYLSNSDVEKAINGQCIDFLIICSSDRVYEEILEVSVKSLRSMTQKMIVLASKPSKQLEPLKVLGLDKFIYSGDKILDTLQDIAEEIGFNGT
;
A
#
# COMPACT_ATOMS: atom_id res chain seq x y z
N ARG A 1 -33.00 1.25 17.80
CA ARG A 1 -32.05 0.67 16.82
C ARG A 1 -31.02 -0.18 17.56
N GLN A 2 -31.00 -1.45 17.30
CA GLN A 2 -30.05 -2.33 17.93
C GLN A 2 -28.76 -2.37 17.13
N ALA A 3 -27.65 -2.06 17.78
CA ALA A 3 -26.33 -2.29 17.19
C ALA A 3 -26.11 -3.80 17.10
N LYS A 4 -25.66 -4.29 15.95
CA LYS A 4 -25.26 -5.70 15.83
C LYS A 4 -24.09 -5.96 16.77
N ALA A 5 -24.31 -6.76 17.79
CA ALA A 5 -23.23 -7.22 18.64
C ALA A 5 -22.33 -8.17 17.83
N ILE A 6 -21.03 -7.91 17.82
CA ILE A 6 -20.05 -8.84 17.25
C ILE A 6 -20.01 -10.05 18.16
N LYS A 7 -20.20 -11.25 17.62
CA LYS A 7 -20.10 -12.48 18.39
C LYS A 7 -18.68 -12.60 18.97
N PRO A 8 -18.50 -13.05 20.24
CA PRO A 8 -17.18 -13.14 20.86
C PRO A 8 -16.15 -13.91 20.04
N ILE A 9 -16.57 -14.97 19.32
CA ILE A 9 -15.68 -15.76 18.46
C ILE A 9 -15.15 -14.94 17.28
N GLN A 10 -16.00 -14.10 16.68
CA GLN A 10 -15.59 -13.23 15.56
C GLN A 10 -14.61 -12.15 16.03
N ALA A 11 -14.86 -11.55 17.19
CA ALA A 11 -13.96 -10.57 17.78
C ALA A 11 -12.59 -11.18 18.10
N ARG A 12 -12.56 -12.41 18.60
CA ARG A 12 -11.31 -13.14 18.85
C ARG A 12 -10.52 -13.40 17.56
N ARG A 13 -11.20 -13.83 16.47
CA ARG A 13 -10.55 -14.08 15.19
C ARG A 13 -9.95 -12.81 14.61
N LEU A 14 -10.66 -11.69 14.67
CA LEU A 14 -10.15 -10.41 14.20
C LEU A 14 -8.91 -9.99 15.00
N SER A 15 -8.94 -10.14 16.32
CA SER A 15 -7.82 -9.84 17.18
C SER A 15 -6.60 -10.70 16.85
N GLU A 16 -6.80 -12.00 16.62
CA GLU A 16 -5.72 -12.92 16.23
C GLU A 16 -5.12 -12.57 14.89
N ASP A 17 -5.92 -12.14 13.90
CA ASP A 17 -5.45 -11.74 12.59
C ASP A 17 -4.62 -10.46 12.65
N PHE A 18 -5.04 -9.47 13.44
CA PHE A 18 -4.25 -8.25 13.66
C PHE A 18 -2.94 -8.56 14.40
N GLU A 19 -2.98 -9.43 15.40
CA GLU A 19 -1.78 -9.84 16.13
C GLU A 19 -0.80 -10.58 15.22
N ARG A 20 -1.31 -11.41 14.31
CA ARG A 20 -0.47 -12.11 13.33
C ARG A 20 0.27 -11.13 12.41
N LEU A 21 -0.42 -10.10 11.94
CA LEU A 21 0.21 -9.06 11.12
C LEU A 21 1.32 -8.34 11.89
N ARG A 22 1.06 -8.02 13.16
CA ARG A 22 2.06 -7.39 14.03
C ARG A 22 3.26 -8.31 14.24
N ASP A 23 3.01 -9.58 14.55
CA ASP A 23 4.07 -10.56 14.76
C ASP A 23 4.92 -10.74 13.52
N ASN A 24 4.32 -10.78 12.34
CA ASN A 24 5.03 -10.85 11.07
C ASN A 24 5.95 -9.64 10.88
N SER A 25 5.47 -8.46 11.21
CA SER A 25 6.26 -7.23 11.14
C SER A 25 7.42 -7.26 12.14
N ASP A 26 7.20 -7.81 13.34
CA ASP A 26 8.24 -7.96 14.35
C ASP A 26 9.32 -8.97 13.91
N VAL A 27 8.92 -10.07 13.29
CA VAL A 27 9.87 -11.03 12.71
C VAL A 27 10.71 -10.37 11.61
N TRP A 28 10.08 -9.57 10.75
CA TRP A 28 10.79 -8.81 9.73
C TRP A 28 11.81 -7.85 10.35
N LEU A 29 11.39 -7.11 11.39
CA LEU A 29 12.26 -6.17 12.11
C LEU A 29 13.50 -6.88 12.66
N ASN A 30 13.32 -8.06 13.23
CA ASN A 30 14.43 -8.84 13.77
C ASN A 30 15.40 -9.31 12.69
N LYS A 31 14.89 -9.74 11.52
CA LYS A 31 15.70 -10.23 10.41
C LYS A 31 16.38 -9.11 9.63
N LYS A 32 15.66 -8.06 9.31
CA LYS A 32 16.12 -6.98 8.41
C LYS A 32 16.64 -5.76 9.15
N LYS A 33 16.47 -5.71 10.49
CA LYS A 33 16.81 -4.56 11.35
C LYS A 33 16.05 -3.29 10.99
N ARG A 34 14.90 -3.43 10.30
CA ARG A 34 13.95 -2.37 9.97
C ARG A 34 12.56 -2.96 9.78
N ARG A 35 11.52 -2.16 9.85
CA ARG A 35 10.15 -2.57 9.52
C ARG A 35 9.96 -2.67 8.01
N PRO A 36 8.99 -3.48 7.55
CA PRO A 36 8.59 -3.41 6.13
C PRO A 36 8.11 -2.00 5.80
N THR A 37 8.49 -1.51 4.64
CA THR A 37 8.28 -0.11 4.28
C THR A 37 7.74 0.04 2.87
N GLY A 38 6.62 0.77 2.74
CA GLY A 38 6.08 1.20 1.46
C GLY A 38 6.53 2.61 1.11
N LEU A 39 6.86 2.86 -0.15
CA LEU A 39 7.18 4.19 -0.63
C LEU A 39 5.94 4.80 -1.29
N ILE A 40 5.42 5.86 -0.70
CA ILE A 40 4.28 6.59 -1.24
C ILE A 40 4.79 7.49 -2.36
N ILE A 41 4.27 7.26 -3.57
CA ILE A 41 4.56 8.05 -4.76
C ILE A 41 3.47 9.11 -4.91
N ARG A 42 3.83 10.35 -4.67
CA ARG A 42 2.89 11.48 -4.73
C ARG A 42 2.81 12.01 -6.16
N LEU A 43 1.59 12.14 -6.66
CA LEU A 43 1.29 12.73 -7.97
C LEU A 43 0.49 14.01 -7.77
N GLY A 44 0.78 15.02 -8.59
CA GLY A 44 0.03 16.28 -8.53
C GLY A 44 0.48 17.20 -7.41
N LYS A 45 -0.45 17.97 -6.90
CA LYS A 45 -0.22 18.97 -5.85
C LYS A 45 -0.69 18.47 -4.49
N PRO A 46 -0.28 19.09 -3.37
CA PRO A 46 -0.75 18.67 -2.05
C PRO A 46 -2.28 18.57 -1.92
N VAL A 47 -3.03 19.48 -2.54
CA VAL A 47 -4.51 19.40 -2.54
C VAL A 47 -5.00 18.12 -3.21
N ASP A 48 -4.26 17.56 -4.15
CA ASP A 48 -4.63 16.34 -4.87
C ASP A 48 -4.27 15.08 -4.08
N TYR A 49 -3.11 15.03 -3.43
CA TYR A 49 -2.63 13.78 -2.84
C TYR A 49 -2.73 13.66 -1.33
N ASN A 50 -2.83 14.79 -0.57
CA ASN A 50 -2.72 14.75 0.90
C ASN A 50 -3.70 13.78 1.57
N ALA A 51 -4.97 13.79 1.18
CA ALA A 51 -5.97 12.93 1.80
C ALA A 51 -5.64 11.45 1.61
N ARG A 52 -5.20 11.06 0.42
CA ARG A 52 -4.85 9.67 0.14
C ARG A 52 -3.50 9.25 0.71
N VAL A 53 -2.57 10.18 0.86
CA VAL A 53 -1.33 9.92 1.57
C VAL A 53 -1.63 9.57 3.04
N VAL A 54 -2.43 10.37 3.72
CA VAL A 54 -2.82 10.09 5.11
C VAL A 54 -3.57 8.77 5.20
N PHE A 55 -4.49 8.51 4.27
CA PHE A 55 -5.21 7.24 4.21
C PHE A 55 -4.24 6.07 4.09
N ALA A 56 -3.29 6.14 3.16
CA ALA A 56 -2.32 5.06 2.93
C ALA A 56 -1.41 4.84 4.16
N GLN A 57 -0.96 5.91 4.80
CA GLN A 57 -0.17 5.84 6.02
C GLN A 57 -0.92 5.10 7.13
N ASN A 58 -2.17 5.48 7.36
CA ASN A 58 -3.02 4.85 8.39
C ASN A 58 -3.35 3.40 8.03
N TYR A 59 -3.60 3.11 6.76
CA TYR A 59 -3.87 1.76 6.27
C TYR A 59 -2.68 0.84 6.54
N MET A 60 -1.49 1.26 6.17
CA MET A 60 -0.28 0.46 6.35
C MET A 60 0.09 0.31 7.83
N ALA A 61 -0.20 1.31 8.66
CA ALA A 61 0.05 1.25 10.09
C ALA A 61 -0.72 0.12 10.78
N VAL A 62 -1.88 -0.26 10.27
CA VAL A 62 -2.65 -1.40 10.79
C VAL A 62 -1.83 -2.70 10.74
N GLY A 63 -1.03 -2.88 9.68
CA GLY A 63 -0.13 -4.03 9.52
C GLY A 63 1.27 -3.78 10.07
N VAL A 64 1.48 -2.69 10.78
CA VAL A 64 2.80 -2.27 11.30
C VAL A 64 3.82 -2.15 10.16
N ILE A 65 3.38 -1.58 9.05
CA ILE A 65 4.19 -1.28 7.87
C ILE A 65 4.48 0.22 7.86
N GLU A 66 5.74 0.59 7.79
CA GLU A 66 6.15 1.99 7.73
C GLU A 66 6.00 2.53 6.30
N THR A 67 5.92 3.86 6.16
CA THR A 67 5.83 4.52 4.87
C THR A 67 6.82 5.67 4.79
N GLN A 68 7.33 5.89 3.60
CA GLN A 68 8.09 7.07 3.21
C GLN A 68 7.41 7.71 2.02
N GLU A 69 7.73 8.94 1.67
CA GLU A 69 7.06 9.67 0.61
C GLU A 69 8.07 10.29 -0.35
N ILE A 70 7.72 10.30 -1.64
CA ILE A 70 8.51 11.00 -2.65
C ILE A 70 7.60 11.44 -3.81
N TYR A 71 7.95 12.52 -4.50
CA TYR A 71 7.27 12.90 -5.75
C TYR A 71 7.77 12.03 -6.90
N LEU A 72 6.88 11.63 -7.78
CA LEU A 72 7.30 10.93 -9.01
C LEU A 72 8.25 11.78 -9.86
N SER A 73 8.07 13.10 -9.85
CA SER A 73 8.91 14.04 -10.59
C SER A 73 10.28 14.31 -9.95
N ASN A 74 10.54 13.77 -8.76
CA ASN A 74 11.85 13.93 -8.09
C ASN A 74 12.92 13.18 -8.91
N SER A 75 14.06 13.85 -9.15
CA SER A 75 15.16 13.26 -9.93
C SER A 75 15.76 12.01 -9.28
N ASP A 76 15.61 11.86 -7.95
CA ASP A 76 16.12 10.70 -7.21
C ASP A 76 15.09 9.59 -7.02
N VAL A 77 13.92 9.65 -7.68
CA VAL A 77 12.84 8.69 -7.48
C VAL A 77 13.27 7.26 -7.78
N GLU A 78 13.98 7.03 -8.87
CA GLU A 78 14.45 5.69 -9.24
C GLU A 78 15.42 5.14 -8.20
N LYS A 79 16.33 5.95 -7.72
CA LYS A 79 17.27 5.57 -6.67
C LYS A 79 16.54 5.25 -5.36
N ALA A 80 15.53 6.05 -4.99
CA ALA A 80 14.72 5.80 -3.80
C ALA A 80 13.94 4.49 -3.93
N ILE A 81 13.30 4.26 -5.06
CA ILE A 81 12.53 3.04 -5.34
C ILE A 81 13.41 1.79 -5.23
N ASN A 82 14.61 1.83 -5.77
CA ASN A 82 15.51 0.69 -5.79
C ASN A 82 16.40 0.58 -4.54
N GLY A 83 16.18 1.46 -3.56
CA GLY A 83 16.85 1.38 -2.27
C GLY A 83 16.48 0.11 -1.51
N GLN A 84 17.40 -0.37 -0.69
CA GLN A 84 17.22 -1.60 0.10
C GLN A 84 16.16 -1.44 1.21
N CYS A 85 15.75 -0.21 1.52
CA CYS A 85 14.79 0.08 2.58
C CYS A 85 13.35 0.16 2.09
N ILE A 86 13.10 0.00 0.79
CA ILE A 86 11.76 0.07 0.20
C ILE A 86 11.36 -1.31 -0.31
N ASP A 87 10.18 -1.77 0.10
CA ASP A 87 9.68 -3.10 -0.23
C ASP A 87 8.60 -3.10 -1.31
N PHE A 88 7.82 -2.02 -1.40
CA PHE A 88 6.77 -1.84 -2.41
C PHE A 88 6.41 -0.37 -2.55
N LEU A 89 5.57 -0.06 -3.54
CA LEU A 89 5.18 1.31 -3.88
C LEU A 89 3.68 1.52 -3.67
N ILE A 90 3.29 2.73 -3.28
CA ILE A 90 1.88 3.13 -3.13
C ILE A 90 1.67 4.45 -3.86
N ILE A 91 0.86 4.46 -4.90
CA ILE A 91 0.55 5.69 -5.64
C ILE A 91 -0.62 6.39 -4.95
N CYS A 92 -0.46 7.68 -4.66
CA CYS A 92 -1.48 8.50 -4.00
C CYS A 92 -1.71 9.81 -4.75
N SER A 93 -2.95 10.04 -5.17
CA SER A 93 -3.42 11.32 -5.69
C SER A 93 -4.96 11.33 -5.75
N SER A 94 -5.53 12.35 -6.39
CA SER A 94 -6.97 12.45 -6.61
C SER A 94 -7.41 11.69 -7.85
N ASP A 95 -8.72 11.40 -7.95
CA ASP A 95 -9.29 10.75 -9.13
C ASP A 95 -9.02 11.56 -10.40
N ARG A 96 -9.10 12.88 -10.32
CA ARG A 96 -8.82 13.77 -11.45
C ARG A 96 -7.39 13.59 -11.96
N VAL A 97 -6.41 13.55 -11.06
CA VAL A 97 -5.00 13.36 -11.43
C VAL A 97 -4.79 11.96 -12.00
N TYR A 98 -5.45 10.95 -11.43
CA TYR A 98 -5.37 9.58 -11.96
C TYR A 98 -5.85 9.51 -13.41
N GLU A 99 -6.96 10.17 -13.74
CA GLU A 99 -7.48 10.20 -15.11
C GLU A 99 -6.45 10.80 -16.08
N GLU A 100 -5.72 11.81 -15.64
CA GLU A 100 -4.77 12.54 -16.49
C GLU A 100 -3.44 11.81 -16.68
N ILE A 101 -2.84 11.28 -15.60
CA ILE A 101 -1.45 10.84 -15.62
C ILE A 101 -1.17 9.46 -15.02
N LEU A 102 -2.17 8.75 -14.51
CA LEU A 102 -1.90 7.47 -13.83
C LEU A 102 -1.29 6.42 -14.76
N GLU A 103 -1.81 6.27 -15.98
CA GLU A 103 -1.30 5.29 -16.93
C GLU A 103 0.19 5.51 -17.22
N VAL A 104 0.55 6.75 -17.53
CA VAL A 104 1.96 7.12 -17.78
C VAL A 104 2.81 6.89 -16.55
N SER A 105 2.26 7.22 -15.38
CA SER A 105 2.97 7.04 -14.10
C SER A 105 3.26 5.57 -13.80
N VAL A 106 2.27 4.69 -13.99
CA VAL A 106 2.44 3.24 -13.80
C VAL A 106 3.50 2.69 -14.76
N LYS A 107 3.45 3.08 -16.03
CA LYS A 107 4.45 2.67 -17.01
C LYS A 107 5.85 3.13 -16.60
N SER A 108 5.98 4.38 -16.18
CA SER A 108 7.24 4.95 -15.72
C SER A 108 7.81 4.17 -14.53
N LEU A 109 6.98 3.93 -13.52
CA LEU A 109 7.41 3.18 -12.32
C LEU A 109 7.79 1.74 -12.68
N ARG A 110 7.02 1.10 -13.54
CA ARG A 110 7.30 -0.28 -13.94
C ARG A 110 8.60 -0.39 -14.73
N SER A 111 9.01 0.66 -15.44
CA SER A 111 10.30 0.69 -16.11
C SER A 111 11.49 0.78 -15.14
N MET A 112 11.24 1.24 -13.91
CA MET A 112 12.27 1.44 -12.89
C MET A 112 12.44 0.23 -11.96
N THR A 113 11.38 -0.57 -11.76
CA THR A 113 11.38 -1.61 -10.73
C THR A 113 10.37 -2.72 -11.02
N GLN A 114 10.61 -3.89 -10.45
CA GLN A 114 9.67 -5.01 -10.43
C GLN A 114 8.90 -5.09 -9.10
N LYS A 115 9.12 -4.17 -8.17
CA LYS A 115 8.43 -4.16 -6.88
C LYS A 115 6.92 -3.96 -7.09
N MET A 116 6.12 -4.47 -6.14
CA MET A 116 4.67 -4.34 -6.18
C MET A 116 4.24 -2.88 -6.19
N ILE A 117 3.25 -2.56 -7.01
CA ILE A 117 2.65 -1.22 -7.10
C ILE A 117 1.21 -1.28 -6.62
N VAL A 118 0.90 -0.53 -5.56
CA VAL A 118 -0.42 -0.40 -4.96
C VAL A 118 -0.99 0.97 -5.30
N LEU A 119 -2.28 1.05 -5.60
CA LEU A 119 -2.97 2.31 -5.85
C LEU A 119 -3.97 2.62 -4.73
N ALA A 120 -3.90 3.82 -4.17
CA ALA A 120 -4.89 4.31 -3.20
C ALA A 120 -6.12 4.81 -3.95
N SER A 121 -7.04 3.91 -4.28
CA SER A 121 -8.29 4.19 -4.99
C SER A 121 -9.15 2.93 -5.00
N LYS A 122 -10.46 3.10 -5.13
CA LYS A 122 -11.38 1.99 -5.43
C LYS A 122 -11.11 1.47 -6.84
N PRO A 123 -11.23 0.15 -7.07
CA PRO A 123 -11.22 -0.39 -8.42
C PRO A 123 -12.37 0.20 -9.25
N SER A 124 -12.14 0.38 -10.53
CA SER A 124 -13.14 0.84 -11.48
C SER A 124 -12.89 0.25 -12.85
N LYS A 125 -13.87 0.34 -13.74
CA LYS A 125 -13.69 -0.11 -15.13
C LYS A 125 -12.57 0.62 -15.85
N GLN A 126 -12.29 1.86 -15.46
CA GLN A 126 -11.23 2.68 -16.04
C GLN A 126 -9.85 2.30 -15.51
N LEU A 127 -9.76 1.84 -14.25
CA LEU A 127 -8.50 1.53 -13.59
C LEU A 127 -8.10 0.06 -13.70
N GLU A 128 -9.06 -0.87 -13.82
CA GLU A 128 -8.76 -2.29 -13.94
C GLU A 128 -7.79 -2.63 -15.09
N PRO A 129 -7.89 -2.01 -16.28
CA PRO A 129 -6.93 -2.28 -17.36
C PRO A 129 -5.48 -1.95 -17.01
N LEU A 130 -5.23 -1.09 -16.03
CA LEU A 130 -3.88 -0.74 -15.61
C LEU A 130 -3.14 -1.90 -14.93
N LYS A 131 -3.85 -2.95 -14.50
CA LYS A 131 -3.23 -4.17 -13.99
C LYS A 131 -2.34 -4.83 -15.04
N VAL A 132 -2.72 -4.78 -16.31
CA VAL A 132 -1.91 -5.31 -17.41
C VAL A 132 -0.61 -4.53 -17.54
N LEU A 133 -0.62 -3.24 -17.22
CA LEU A 133 0.54 -2.37 -17.30
C LEU A 133 1.47 -2.47 -16.10
N GLY A 134 1.03 -3.16 -15.02
CA GLY A 134 1.87 -3.37 -13.85
C GLY A 134 1.31 -2.88 -12.52
N LEU A 135 0.07 -2.37 -12.50
CA LEU A 135 -0.62 -2.05 -11.24
C LEU A 135 -1.07 -3.35 -10.59
N ASP A 136 -0.68 -3.58 -9.34
CA ASP A 136 -0.91 -4.88 -8.69
C ASP A 136 -2.15 -4.90 -7.80
N LYS A 137 -2.36 -3.87 -6.98
CA LYS A 137 -3.42 -3.88 -5.97
C LYS A 137 -4.05 -2.51 -5.81
N PHE A 138 -5.28 -2.50 -5.26
CA PHE A 138 -5.99 -1.30 -4.83
C PHE A 138 -6.18 -1.33 -3.32
N ILE A 139 -6.04 -0.19 -2.67
CA ILE A 139 -6.43 0.00 -1.27
C ILE A 139 -7.44 1.14 -1.18
N TYR A 140 -8.51 0.95 -0.41
CA TYR A 140 -9.56 1.94 -0.29
C TYR A 140 -10.36 1.74 0.98
N SER A 141 -11.08 2.78 1.40
CA SER A 141 -11.93 2.72 2.57
C SER A 141 -13.07 1.73 2.36
N GLY A 142 -13.21 0.77 3.26
CA GLY A 142 -14.24 -0.27 3.17
C GLY A 142 -13.81 -1.54 2.45
N ASP A 143 -12.55 -1.65 2.05
CA ASP A 143 -12.02 -2.91 1.50
C ASP A 143 -11.76 -3.94 2.62
N LYS A 144 -11.32 -5.13 2.22
CA LYS A 144 -10.93 -6.18 3.15
C LYS A 144 -9.49 -5.97 3.61
N ILE A 145 -9.30 -5.02 4.51
CA ILE A 145 -7.98 -4.55 4.93
C ILE A 145 -7.06 -5.68 5.42
N LEU A 146 -7.57 -6.62 6.22
CA LEU A 146 -6.76 -7.74 6.73
C LEU A 146 -6.28 -8.65 5.60
N ASP A 147 -7.17 -8.99 4.66
CA ASP A 147 -6.82 -9.82 3.52
C ASP A 147 -5.79 -9.11 2.64
N THR A 148 -5.98 -7.83 2.39
CA THR A 148 -5.07 -7.04 1.56
C THR A 148 -3.70 -6.90 2.19
N LEU A 149 -3.63 -6.61 3.50
CA LEU A 149 -2.36 -6.51 4.21
C LEU A 149 -1.64 -7.85 4.25
N GLN A 150 -2.37 -8.95 4.37
CA GLN A 150 -1.79 -10.28 4.32
C GLN A 150 -1.22 -10.59 2.94
N ASP A 151 -1.93 -10.23 1.88
CA ASP A 151 -1.44 -10.38 0.51
C ASP A 151 -0.17 -9.55 0.27
N ILE A 152 -0.13 -8.32 0.77
CA ILE A 152 1.07 -7.48 0.70
C ILE A 152 2.24 -8.15 1.42
N ALA A 153 1.99 -8.67 2.62
CA ALA A 153 3.00 -9.38 3.40
C ALA A 153 3.59 -10.58 2.63
N GLU A 154 2.73 -11.36 2.00
CA GLU A 154 3.17 -12.50 1.20
C GLU A 154 3.99 -12.06 -0.02
N GLU A 155 3.52 -11.04 -0.73
CA GLU A 155 4.18 -10.51 -1.93
C GLU A 155 5.58 -9.99 -1.64
N ILE A 156 5.77 -9.28 -0.53
CA ILE A 156 7.08 -8.75 -0.16
C ILE A 156 7.93 -9.74 0.64
N GLY A 157 7.36 -10.92 0.99
CA GLY A 157 8.11 -12.00 1.63
C GLY A 157 8.21 -11.90 3.15
N PHE A 158 7.28 -11.19 3.82
CA PHE A 158 7.33 -11.11 5.27
C PHE A 158 6.20 -11.89 5.96
N ASN A 159 5.97 -13.10 5.53
CA ASN A 159 4.93 -13.97 6.06
C ASN A 159 5.43 -14.95 7.15
N GLY A 160 6.51 -14.62 7.83
CA GLY A 160 7.01 -15.39 8.96
C GLY A 160 7.90 -16.58 8.62
N THR A 161 8.28 -16.71 7.37
CA THR A 161 9.23 -17.77 6.96
C THR A 161 10.64 -17.27 6.72
#